data_a12d027f91ffeae0391cf25060b78e50
#
_entry.id   a12d027f91ffeae0391cf25060b78e50
#
_cell.length_a   1.000
_cell.length_b   1.000
_cell.length_c   1.000
_cell.angle_alpha   90.00
_cell.angle_beta   90.00
_cell.angle_gamma   90.00
#
_symmetry.space_group_name_H-M   'P 1'
#
loop_
_entity.id
_entity.type
_entity.pdbx_description
1 polymer ?
#
loop_
_entity_poly.entity_id
_entity_poly.type
_entity_poly.pdbx_seq_one_letter_code
_entity_poly.pdbx_strand_id
1 'polypeptide(L)'
;MKTILLSAVSAAALLTATPVLAANSTSTVNQSNFGNLANIQQIGSVSGGSSQVDQTGLNNVTNVTQSDDGSGSTPINVSTVLQSGNNNTADVTQDTTTIAVQTASSIDQSGNSNAATVNQIDDWQSSSVTQSSDYNVANVTQGDATLALTDESYGNSSTINQGGSGYHLANVTQTGLGNSSSVDQTGYLDNALVEQSGDANSASVAQTGLSDLAQIWQSGNGGASTISQDGDNQWAQNDQTGNDNSSDISQAGSGNYAGVGQYGNTNGSTVDQSGSSQYALVLQYGSNNTSAVTQSDSSNQAYVTQSTNGNASTVTQSGSLNVANVVQ
;
A
#
# COMPACT_ATOMS: atom_id res chain seq x y z
N MET A 1 34.43 3.05 9.85
CA MET A 1 34.61 2.05 10.92
C MET A 1 33.36 1.20 10.94
N LYS A 2 33.43 -0.03 10.49
CA LYS A 2 32.28 -0.92 10.46
C LYS A 2 32.01 -1.46 11.85
N THR A 3 30.89 -1.17 12.45
CA THR A 3 30.48 -1.79 13.71
C THR A 3 29.37 -2.78 13.39
N ILE A 4 29.69 -4.07 13.41
CA ILE A 4 28.68 -5.14 13.40
C ILE A 4 28.52 -5.56 14.85
N LEU A 5 27.39 -5.27 15.44
CA LEU A 5 27.03 -5.76 16.77
C LEU A 5 26.21 -7.03 16.60
N LEU A 6 26.80 -8.17 16.91
CA LEU A 6 26.13 -9.46 16.89
C LEU A 6 25.87 -9.88 18.34
N SER A 7 24.61 -9.89 18.75
CA SER A 7 24.19 -10.53 19.99
C SER A 7 23.40 -11.81 19.66
N ALA A 8 24.08 -12.95 19.57
CA ALA A 8 23.42 -14.22 19.34
C ALA A 8 23.36 -15.04 20.63
N VAL A 9 22.16 -15.46 20.99
CA VAL A 9 21.93 -16.55 21.94
C VAL A 9 21.06 -17.60 21.24
N SER A 10 21.65 -18.32 20.31
CA SER A 10 21.26 -19.67 19.88
C SER A 10 22.02 -20.11 18.62
N ALA A 11 22.25 -21.39 18.48
CA ALA A 11 23.08 -22.00 17.45
C ALA A 11 22.50 -21.81 16.05
N ALA A 12 23.38 -21.33 15.13
CA ALA A 12 23.21 -21.17 13.70
C ALA A 12 22.53 -19.85 13.22
N ALA A 13 23.13 -18.70 13.52
CA ALA A 13 22.97 -17.53 12.67
C ALA A 13 24.01 -17.61 11.53
N LEU A 14 23.57 -17.81 10.29
CA LEU A 14 24.44 -17.68 9.13
C LEU A 14 24.41 -16.21 8.69
N LEU A 15 25.36 -15.43 9.13
CA LEU A 15 25.56 -14.07 8.64
C LEU A 15 26.44 -14.13 7.38
N THR A 16 25.87 -14.02 6.20
CA THR A 16 26.62 -13.82 4.97
C THR A 16 26.75 -12.33 4.69
N ALA A 17 27.71 -11.67 5.30
CA ALA A 17 28.09 -10.33 4.90
C ALA A 17 29.12 -10.43 3.79
N THR A 18 28.75 -10.15 2.54
CA THR A 18 29.72 -9.86 1.49
C THR A 18 30.29 -8.46 1.74
N PRO A 19 31.60 -8.30 1.85
CA PRO A 19 32.20 -6.99 2.10
C PRO A 19 32.15 -6.14 0.83
N VAL A 20 31.15 -5.31 0.68
CA VAL A 20 31.23 -4.15 -0.19
C VAL A 20 31.43 -2.92 0.70
N LEU A 21 32.38 -2.10 0.32
CA LEU A 21 32.91 -1.00 1.11
C LEU A 21 31.93 0.18 1.21
N ALA A 22 30.85 0.05 1.97
CA ALA A 22 30.05 1.21 2.34
C ALA A 22 30.71 1.89 3.54
N ALA A 23 31.08 3.16 3.40
CA ALA A 23 31.58 3.93 4.52
C ALA A 23 30.40 4.28 5.44
N ASN A 24 30.55 4.11 6.75
CA ASN A 24 29.58 4.45 7.80
C ASN A 24 28.24 3.68 7.84
N SER A 25 28.13 2.54 7.19
CA SER A 25 26.93 1.69 7.33
C SER A 25 26.88 0.99 8.70
N THR A 26 25.70 0.88 9.25
CA THR A 26 25.42 0.17 10.50
C THR A 26 24.39 -0.93 10.30
N SER A 27 24.65 -2.10 10.83
CA SER A 27 23.70 -3.21 10.84
C SER A 27 23.62 -3.81 12.23
N THR A 28 22.42 -3.98 12.73
CA THR A 28 22.18 -4.66 14.00
C THR A 28 21.25 -5.84 13.75
N VAL A 29 21.66 -7.03 14.18
CA VAL A 29 20.85 -8.24 14.08
C VAL A 29 20.76 -8.87 15.45
N ASN A 30 19.53 -9.00 15.94
CA ASN A 30 19.22 -9.71 17.18
C ASN A 30 18.34 -10.90 16.83
N GLN A 31 18.81 -12.09 17.11
CA GLN A 31 18.05 -13.32 16.86
C GLN A 31 17.96 -14.14 18.14
N SER A 32 16.75 -14.61 18.46
CA SER A 32 16.51 -15.57 19.52
C SER A 32 15.68 -16.72 19.01
N ASN A 33 15.78 -17.89 19.63
CA ASN A 33 15.21 -19.14 19.25
C ASN A 33 15.87 -19.78 18.00
N PHE A 34 15.19 -20.69 17.30
CA PHE A 34 15.84 -21.60 16.37
C PHE A 34 15.45 -21.32 14.91
N GLY A 35 16.41 -21.43 13.99
CA GLY A 35 16.17 -21.42 12.54
C GLY A 35 16.00 -20.04 11.91
N ASN A 36 16.19 -18.95 12.66
CA ASN A 36 16.07 -17.61 12.10
C ASN A 36 17.24 -17.28 11.17
N LEU A 37 16.98 -16.62 10.05
CA LEU A 37 17.96 -16.20 9.07
C LEU A 37 17.82 -14.69 8.78
N ALA A 38 18.90 -13.94 8.89
CA ALA A 38 18.96 -12.55 8.48
C ALA A 38 20.13 -12.33 7.51
N ASN A 39 19.83 -11.86 6.31
CA ASN A 39 20.80 -11.46 5.31
C ASN A 39 20.72 -9.94 5.12
N ILE A 40 21.78 -9.23 5.39
CA ILE A 40 21.86 -7.79 5.21
C ILE A 40 23.00 -7.47 4.25
N GLN A 41 22.66 -6.81 3.15
CA GLN A 41 23.61 -6.35 2.16
C GLN A 41 23.51 -4.82 2.04
N GLN A 42 24.58 -4.12 2.34
CA GLN A 42 24.68 -2.67 2.18
C GLN A 42 25.78 -2.36 1.18
N ILE A 43 25.41 -1.77 0.05
CA ILE A 43 26.27 -1.51 -1.10
C ILE A 43 26.36 0.01 -1.28
N GLY A 44 27.54 0.54 -1.52
CA GLY A 44 27.71 1.97 -1.80
C GLY A 44 29.01 2.54 -1.27
N SER A 45 29.32 3.76 -1.67
CA SER A 45 30.67 4.28 -1.51
C SER A 45 30.84 5.39 -0.47
N VAL A 46 29.80 6.13 -0.09
CA VAL A 46 30.01 7.41 0.61
C VAL A 46 29.19 7.62 1.89
N SER A 47 27.95 7.20 1.95
CA SER A 47 27.11 7.40 3.12
C SER A 47 26.45 6.11 3.59
N GLY A 48 26.28 6.00 4.91
CA GLY A 48 25.94 4.73 5.51
C GLY A 48 24.45 4.45 5.58
N GLY A 49 24.03 3.28 5.10
CA GLY A 49 22.73 2.70 5.42
C GLY A 49 22.64 2.25 6.89
N SER A 50 21.44 2.28 7.45
CA SER A 50 21.14 1.72 8.77
C SER A 50 20.12 0.60 8.66
N SER A 51 20.43 -0.58 9.13
CA SER A 51 19.50 -1.70 9.15
C SER A 51 19.45 -2.32 10.54
N GLN A 52 18.22 -2.49 11.05
CA GLN A 52 17.96 -3.22 12.29
C GLN A 52 17.04 -4.41 11.97
N VAL A 53 17.45 -5.60 12.40
CA VAL A 53 16.65 -6.84 12.28
C VAL A 53 16.55 -7.49 13.65
N ASP A 54 15.35 -7.61 14.18
CA ASP A 54 15.05 -8.30 15.41
C ASP A 54 14.13 -9.49 15.14
N GLN A 55 14.60 -10.71 15.34
CA GLN A 55 13.82 -11.93 15.10
C GLN A 55 13.70 -12.75 16.39
N THR A 56 12.45 -12.91 16.85
CA THR A 56 12.13 -13.72 18.03
C THR A 56 11.17 -14.82 17.65
N GLY A 57 11.25 -15.91 17.50
CA GLY A 57 10.36 -16.97 17.02
C GLY A 57 11.16 -17.99 16.23
N LEU A 58 10.47 -18.80 15.45
CA LEU A 58 11.09 -19.91 14.75
C LEU A 58 11.10 -19.70 13.24
N ASN A 59 12.22 -19.99 12.59
CA ASN A 59 12.34 -20.04 11.13
C ASN A 59 11.93 -18.73 10.42
N ASN A 60 12.15 -17.58 11.02
CA ASN A 60 11.91 -16.30 10.35
C ASN A 60 13.06 -15.97 9.40
N VAL A 61 12.73 -15.39 8.26
CA VAL A 61 13.69 -15.01 7.22
C VAL A 61 13.59 -13.51 6.96
N THR A 62 14.73 -12.83 7.00
CA THR A 62 14.81 -11.41 6.61
C THR A 62 15.94 -11.23 5.60
N ASN A 63 15.63 -10.54 4.50
CA ASN A 63 16.62 -10.07 3.55
C ASN A 63 16.51 -8.54 3.45
N VAL A 64 17.61 -7.83 3.66
CA VAL A 64 17.70 -6.38 3.49
C VAL A 64 18.81 -6.08 2.50
N THR A 65 18.46 -5.40 1.43
CA THR A 65 19.42 -4.86 0.46
C THR A 65 19.28 -3.34 0.44
N GLN A 66 20.33 -2.65 0.77
CA GLN A 66 20.41 -1.19 0.68
C GLN A 66 21.55 -0.82 -0.25
N SER A 67 21.23 -0.15 -1.35
CA SER A 67 22.24 0.35 -2.27
C SER A 67 22.20 1.87 -2.32
N ASP A 68 23.39 2.44 -2.47
CA ASP A 68 23.60 3.87 -2.56
C ASP A 68 24.77 4.09 -3.54
N ASP A 69 24.51 4.66 -4.70
CA ASP A 69 25.55 5.03 -5.65
C ASP A 69 26.07 6.46 -5.44
N GLY A 70 25.63 7.08 -4.35
CA GLY A 70 25.66 8.50 -4.05
C GLY A 70 27.00 9.19 -4.15
N SER A 71 26.97 10.30 -4.82
CA SER A 71 27.94 11.37 -4.76
C SER A 71 27.63 12.39 -3.62
N GLY A 72 26.60 12.14 -2.83
CA GLY A 72 26.11 13.03 -1.78
C GLY A 72 26.71 12.79 -0.39
N SER A 73 26.58 13.76 0.48
CA SER A 73 27.22 13.73 1.80
C SER A 73 26.39 13.10 2.92
N THR A 74 25.13 12.72 2.69
CA THR A 74 24.24 12.10 3.71
C THR A 74 23.03 11.36 3.14
N PRO A 75 23.10 10.24 2.46
CA PRO A 75 21.95 9.36 2.38
C PRO A 75 21.95 8.44 3.59
N ILE A 76 20.78 8.26 4.18
CA ILE A 76 20.58 7.24 5.19
C ILE A 76 19.36 6.42 4.77
N ASN A 77 19.61 5.32 4.07
CA ASN A 77 18.60 4.29 3.93
C ASN A 77 18.40 3.64 5.30
N VAL A 78 17.19 3.71 5.81
CA VAL A 78 16.84 3.13 7.10
C VAL A 78 15.87 1.99 6.92
N SER A 79 16.22 0.82 7.44
CA SER A 79 15.34 -0.35 7.44
C SER A 79 15.22 -0.89 8.86
N THR A 80 13.99 -1.13 9.30
CA THR A 80 13.69 -1.82 10.56
C THR A 80 12.79 -3.01 10.27
N VAL A 81 13.20 -4.20 10.69
CA VAL A 81 12.41 -5.43 10.57
C VAL A 81 12.29 -6.09 11.92
N LEU A 82 11.07 -6.24 12.38
CA LEU A 82 10.71 -6.94 13.61
C LEU A 82 9.88 -8.18 13.27
N GLN A 83 10.33 -9.35 13.65
CA GLN A 83 9.59 -10.61 13.45
C GLN A 83 9.50 -11.36 14.79
N SER A 84 8.31 -11.42 15.38
CA SER A 84 8.11 -12.08 16.67
C SER A 84 7.33 -13.39 16.61
N GLY A 85 6.73 -13.72 15.48
CA GLY A 85 6.05 -15.00 15.22
C GLY A 85 6.95 -16.04 14.57
N ASN A 86 6.35 -17.01 13.89
CA ASN A 86 7.08 -18.12 13.27
C ASN A 86 6.90 -18.12 11.74
N ASN A 87 7.93 -18.56 11.01
CA ASN A 87 7.93 -18.72 9.56
C ASN A 87 7.58 -17.43 8.78
N ASN A 88 7.89 -16.26 9.32
CA ASN A 88 7.67 -14.98 8.63
C ASN A 88 8.82 -14.70 7.67
N THR A 89 8.49 -14.04 6.56
CA THR A 89 9.48 -13.59 5.57
C THR A 89 9.36 -12.08 5.38
N ALA A 90 10.48 -11.38 5.44
CA ALA A 90 10.54 -9.94 5.17
C ALA A 90 11.67 -9.67 4.17
N ASP A 91 11.34 -9.04 3.05
CA ASP A 91 12.29 -8.63 2.03
C ASP A 91 12.24 -7.11 1.86
N VAL A 92 13.35 -6.43 2.07
CA VAL A 92 13.49 -4.98 1.91
C VAL A 92 14.57 -4.69 0.89
N THR A 93 14.22 -3.93 -0.14
CA THR A 93 15.17 -3.37 -1.10
C THR A 93 15.01 -1.86 -1.10
N GLN A 94 16.08 -1.14 -0.86
CA GLN A 94 16.16 0.32 -0.93
C GLN A 94 17.31 0.69 -1.85
N ASP A 95 16.99 1.28 -2.98
CA ASP A 95 17.95 1.67 -4.01
C ASP A 95 17.85 3.18 -4.27
N THR A 96 18.80 3.93 -3.75
CA THR A 96 18.87 5.38 -3.93
C THR A 96 19.92 5.69 -4.99
N THR A 97 19.45 6.21 -6.13
CA THR A 97 20.31 6.36 -7.32
C THR A 97 20.87 7.77 -7.53
N THR A 98 20.46 8.78 -6.77
CA THR A 98 20.88 10.15 -7.02
C THR A 98 21.41 10.91 -5.80
N ILE A 99 20.84 11.98 -5.40
CA ILE A 99 21.43 12.88 -4.39
C ILE A 99 20.78 12.62 -3.03
N ALA A 100 21.24 11.62 -2.37
CA ALA A 100 21.37 11.46 -0.92
C ALA A 100 20.26 12.02 -0.03
N VAL A 101 19.07 11.41 0.02
CA VAL A 101 18.11 11.71 1.08
C VAL A 101 17.36 10.45 1.56
N GLN A 102 16.95 10.51 2.82
CA GLN A 102 16.48 9.39 3.62
C GLN A 102 15.31 8.63 3.02
N THR A 103 15.52 7.35 2.70
CA THR A 103 14.46 6.38 2.42
C THR A 103 14.27 5.49 3.66
N ALA A 104 13.02 5.30 4.07
CA ALA A 104 12.72 4.57 5.29
C ALA A 104 11.73 3.42 5.06
N SER A 105 12.03 2.25 5.61
CA SER A 105 11.08 1.14 5.67
C SER A 105 10.97 0.54 7.07
N SER A 106 9.75 0.15 7.45
CA SER A 106 9.48 -0.56 8.69
C SER A 106 8.57 -1.76 8.41
N ILE A 107 8.98 -2.95 8.82
CA ILE A 107 8.17 -4.16 8.77
C ILE A 107 8.05 -4.73 10.18
N ASP A 108 6.83 -4.92 10.64
CA ASP A 108 6.52 -5.59 11.92
C ASP A 108 5.58 -6.78 11.67
N GLN A 109 6.09 -7.98 11.89
CA GLN A 109 5.34 -9.24 11.72
C GLN A 109 5.27 -9.97 13.06
N SER A 110 4.14 -9.89 13.73
CA SER A 110 3.91 -10.56 15.01
C SER A 110 3.09 -11.85 14.90
N GLY A 111 2.42 -12.09 13.78
CA GLY A 111 1.74 -13.34 13.45
C GLY A 111 2.66 -14.41 12.88
N ASN A 112 2.09 -15.46 12.30
CA ASN A 112 2.84 -16.58 11.72
C ASN A 112 2.66 -16.66 10.21
N SER A 113 3.71 -17.08 9.49
CA SER A 113 3.68 -17.33 8.04
C SER A 113 3.27 -16.11 7.22
N ASN A 114 3.63 -14.92 7.69
CA ASN A 114 3.42 -13.68 6.97
C ASN A 114 4.56 -13.40 5.99
N ALA A 115 4.24 -12.73 4.89
CA ALA A 115 5.21 -12.29 3.92
C ALA A 115 5.07 -10.79 3.68
N ALA A 116 6.15 -10.04 3.79
CA ALA A 116 6.20 -8.62 3.47
C ALA A 116 7.36 -8.32 2.52
N THR A 117 7.07 -7.60 1.45
CA THR A 117 8.08 -7.13 0.50
C THR A 117 7.97 -5.61 0.37
N VAL A 118 9.07 -4.93 0.57
CA VAL A 118 9.19 -3.48 0.37
C VAL A 118 10.30 -3.21 -0.62
N ASN A 119 9.94 -2.60 -1.73
CA ASN A 119 10.87 -2.15 -2.77
C ASN A 119 10.75 -0.65 -2.95
N GLN A 120 11.78 0.09 -2.57
CA GLN A 120 11.84 1.55 -2.63
C GLN A 120 12.99 1.96 -3.54
N ILE A 121 12.67 2.66 -4.60
CA ILE A 121 13.61 3.17 -5.58
C ILE A 121 13.51 4.70 -5.53
N ASP A 122 14.64 5.37 -5.62
CA ASP A 122 14.77 6.82 -5.45
C ASP A 122 14.61 7.35 -4.01
N ASP A 123 14.56 8.67 -3.86
CA ASP A 123 14.72 9.37 -2.59
C ASP A 123 13.40 9.61 -1.84
N TRP A 124 13.46 9.84 -0.53
CA TRP A 124 12.33 10.24 0.34
C TRP A 124 11.16 9.25 0.43
N GLN A 125 11.35 8.00 0.03
CA GLN A 125 10.30 7.00 0.13
C GLN A 125 10.09 6.56 1.59
N SER A 126 8.83 6.37 1.97
CA SER A 126 8.49 5.86 3.31
C SER A 126 7.49 4.72 3.22
N SER A 127 7.76 3.60 3.85
CA SER A 127 6.79 2.52 3.96
C SER A 127 6.72 1.94 5.37
N SER A 128 5.51 1.55 5.78
CA SER A 128 5.26 0.84 7.02
C SER A 128 4.33 -0.33 6.76
N VAL A 129 4.74 -1.54 7.12
CA VAL A 129 3.95 -2.75 7.02
C VAL A 129 3.83 -3.38 8.39
N THR A 130 2.60 -3.58 8.86
CA THR A 130 2.29 -4.27 10.11
C THR A 130 1.40 -5.48 9.82
N GLN A 131 1.83 -6.67 10.18
CA GLN A 131 1.08 -7.91 10.02
C GLN A 131 0.96 -8.61 11.38
N SER A 132 -0.18 -8.48 12.03
CA SER A 132 -0.42 -8.97 13.39
C SER A 132 -1.18 -10.30 13.47
N SER A 133 -1.77 -10.74 12.36
CA SER A 133 -2.41 -12.05 12.21
C SER A 133 -1.60 -12.97 11.28
N ASP A 134 -2.12 -14.16 10.99
CA ASP A 134 -1.38 -15.19 10.26
C ASP A 134 -1.63 -15.16 8.75
N TYR A 135 -0.64 -15.63 7.96
CA TYR A 135 -0.72 -15.85 6.51
C TYR A 135 -1.04 -14.61 5.68
N ASN A 136 -0.65 -13.43 6.12
CA ASN A 136 -0.84 -12.20 5.37
C ASN A 136 0.29 -11.98 4.37
N VAL A 137 -0.05 -11.31 3.26
CA VAL A 137 0.92 -10.89 2.26
C VAL A 137 0.79 -9.39 2.02
N ALA A 138 1.89 -8.67 2.12
CA ALA A 138 1.96 -7.24 1.85
C ALA A 138 3.10 -6.93 0.90
N ASN A 139 2.81 -6.22 -0.19
CA ASN A 139 3.80 -5.79 -1.16
C ASN A 139 3.71 -4.27 -1.35
N VAL A 140 4.82 -3.58 -1.20
CA VAL A 140 4.95 -2.14 -1.44
C VAL A 140 6.04 -1.92 -2.47
N THR A 141 5.71 -1.20 -3.54
CA THR A 141 6.67 -0.71 -4.53
C THR A 141 6.51 0.80 -4.66
N GLN A 142 7.58 1.54 -4.42
CA GLN A 142 7.61 3.00 -4.50
C GLN A 142 8.77 3.46 -5.38
N GLY A 143 8.51 4.44 -6.24
CA GLY A 143 9.47 4.95 -7.19
C GLY A 143 9.48 4.24 -8.53
N ASP A 144 10.29 4.69 -9.46
CA ASP A 144 10.41 4.15 -10.82
C ASP A 144 11.89 4.09 -11.27
N ALA A 145 12.40 2.89 -11.43
CA ALA A 145 13.77 2.66 -11.92
C ALA A 145 14.03 3.16 -13.34
N THR A 146 13.00 3.55 -14.09
CA THR A 146 13.13 3.99 -15.49
C THR A 146 13.25 5.51 -15.64
N LEU A 147 12.95 6.28 -14.62
CA LEU A 147 13.05 7.74 -14.65
C LEU A 147 14.47 8.17 -14.27
N ALA A 148 15.36 8.13 -15.27
CA ALA A 148 16.75 8.54 -15.09
C ALA A 148 16.88 10.04 -14.77
N LEU A 149 17.43 10.35 -13.60
CA LEU A 149 18.24 11.55 -13.29
C LEU A 149 17.59 12.96 -13.36
N THR A 150 16.35 13.14 -13.74
CA THR A 150 15.73 14.48 -13.85
C THR A 150 14.34 14.63 -13.26
N ASP A 151 13.70 13.55 -12.86
CA ASP A 151 12.38 13.58 -12.23
C ASP A 151 12.46 12.82 -10.90
N GLU A 152 12.46 13.59 -9.86
CA GLU A 152 12.68 13.14 -8.49
C GLU A 152 11.37 12.54 -7.96
N SER A 153 11.28 11.23 -7.85
CA SER A 153 10.17 10.52 -7.18
C SER A 153 10.25 10.76 -5.67
N TYR A 154 9.94 11.97 -5.22
CA TYR A 154 10.08 12.35 -3.82
C TYR A 154 8.83 12.03 -3.00
N GLY A 155 9.07 11.47 -1.82
CA GLY A 155 8.14 11.52 -0.71
C GLY A 155 6.90 10.65 -0.85
N ASN A 156 6.92 9.55 -1.61
CA ASN A 156 5.80 8.62 -1.56
C ASN A 156 5.73 7.94 -0.19
N SER A 157 4.52 7.78 0.33
CA SER A 157 4.28 7.17 1.62
C SER A 157 3.26 6.05 1.52
N SER A 158 3.56 4.89 2.10
CA SER A 158 2.64 3.76 2.15
C SER A 158 2.56 3.18 3.56
N THR A 159 1.33 2.92 4.01
CA THR A 159 1.07 2.20 5.26
C THR A 159 0.15 1.02 4.98
N ILE A 160 0.54 -0.17 5.41
CA ILE A 160 -0.27 -1.38 5.33
C ILE A 160 -0.38 -1.98 6.73
N ASN A 161 -1.62 -2.16 7.21
CA ASN A 161 -1.94 -2.87 8.43
C ASN A 161 -2.82 -4.08 8.11
N GLN A 162 -2.39 -5.26 8.48
CA GLN A 162 -3.12 -6.50 8.30
C GLN A 162 -3.27 -7.22 9.64
N GLY A 163 -4.50 -7.30 10.14
CA GLY A 163 -4.83 -7.88 11.43
C GLY A 163 -6.05 -8.78 11.37
N GLY A 164 -6.67 -9.05 12.52
CA GLY A 164 -7.89 -9.87 12.58
C GLY A 164 -7.63 -11.37 12.40
N SER A 165 -8.32 -12.00 11.47
CA SER A 165 -8.24 -13.46 11.27
C SER A 165 -7.22 -13.92 10.23
N GLY A 166 -6.63 -13.00 9.47
CA GLY A 166 -5.52 -13.30 8.56
C GLY A 166 -5.89 -13.62 7.12
N TYR A 167 -4.91 -14.12 6.36
CA TYR A 167 -4.98 -14.40 4.93
C TYR A 167 -5.26 -13.18 4.04
N HIS A 168 -4.84 -11.99 4.48
CA HIS A 168 -5.01 -10.77 3.71
C HIS A 168 -3.92 -10.62 2.64
N LEU A 169 -4.29 -9.98 1.53
CA LEU A 169 -3.35 -9.55 0.50
C LEU A 169 -3.46 -8.04 0.32
N ALA A 170 -2.36 -7.33 0.43
CA ALA A 170 -2.27 -5.92 0.11
C ALA A 170 -1.13 -5.66 -0.87
N ASN A 171 -1.43 -4.99 -1.98
CA ASN A 171 -0.45 -4.56 -2.96
C ASN A 171 -0.55 -3.04 -3.13
N VAL A 172 0.55 -2.33 -2.94
CA VAL A 172 0.65 -0.89 -3.14
C VAL A 172 1.78 -0.59 -4.11
N THR A 173 1.46 0.14 -5.18
CA THR A 173 2.43 0.65 -6.14
C THR A 173 2.27 2.15 -6.26
N GLN A 174 3.33 2.92 -6.06
CA GLN A 174 3.33 4.37 -6.15
C GLN A 174 4.49 4.86 -7.02
N THR A 175 4.16 5.57 -8.10
CA THR A 175 5.13 6.20 -9.00
C THR A 175 4.83 7.70 -9.10
N GLY A 176 5.86 8.55 -9.22
CA GLY A 176 5.72 10.01 -9.20
C GLY A 176 5.96 10.60 -7.80
N LEU A 177 5.46 11.82 -7.56
CA LEU A 177 5.85 12.64 -6.40
C LEU A 177 4.76 12.70 -5.33
N GLY A 178 5.13 12.44 -4.07
CA GLY A 178 4.27 12.76 -2.93
C GLY A 178 2.96 11.98 -2.84
N ASN A 179 2.88 10.80 -3.44
CA ASN A 179 1.69 9.95 -3.33
C ASN A 179 1.60 9.33 -1.93
N SER A 180 0.38 9.20 -1.43
CA SER A 180 0.10 8.62 -0.12
C SER A 180 -0.91 7.49 -0.22
N SER A 181 -0.62 6.35 0.41
CA SER A 181 -1.57 5.24 0.51
C SER A 181 -1.69 4.69 1.93
N SER A 182 -2.89 4.27 2.28
CA SER A 182 -3.18 3.56 3.52
C SER A 182 -4.08 2.37 3.24
N VAL A 183 -3.68 1.18 3.66
CA VAL A 183 -4.48 -0.05 3.58
C VAL A 183 -4.61 -0.62 4.99
N ASP A 184 -5.84 -0.80 5.44
CA ASP A 184 -6.18 -1.41 6.72
C ASP A 184 -7.14 -2.58 6.50
N GLN A 185 -6.70 -3.80 6.78
CA GLN A 185 -7.45 -5.04 6.61
C GLN A 185 -7.53 -5.77 7.95
N THR A 186 -8.71 -5.89 8.51
CA THR A 186 -8.91 -6.48 9.83
C THR A 186 -9.89 -7.65 9.87
N GLY A 187 -10.41 -8.06 8.74
CA GLY A 187 -11.33 -9.19 8.60
C GLY A 187 -10.67 -10.56 8.38
N TYR A 188 -11.05 -11.21 7.28
CA TYR A 188 -10.51 -12.49 6.84
C TYR A 188 -10.55 -12.61 5.32
N LEU A 189 -9.44 -12.97 4.68
CA LEU A 189 -9.30 -13.12 3.22
C LEU A 189 -9.55 -11.82 2.41
N ASP A 190 -9.28 -10.66 2.95
CA ASP A 190 -9.47 -9.42 2.24
C ASP A 190 -8.31 -9.16 1.27
N ASN A 191 -8.64 -8.51 0.15
CA ASN A 191 -7.68 -8.18 -0.89
C ASN A 191 -7.77 -6.69 -1.26
N ALA A 192 -6.66 -5.98 -1.16
CA ALA A 192 -6.53 -4.58 -1.52
C ALA A 192 -5.45 -4.37 -2.58
N LEU A 193 -5.77 -3.59 -3.61
CA LEU A 193 -4.84 -3.13 -4.63
C LEU A 193 -4.90 -1.61 -4.71
N VAL A 194 -3.76 -0.95 -4.57
CA VAL A 194 -3.61 0.49 -4.77
C VAL A 194 -2.49 0.76 -5.77
N GLU A 195 -2.83 1.43 -6.85
CA GLU A 195 -1.86 1.88 -7.86
C GLU A 195 -2.02 3.39 -8.05
N GLN A 196 -0.96 4.14 -7.76
CA GLN A 196 -0.93 5.59 -7.93
C GLN A 196 0.21 5.98 -8.85
N SER A 197 -0.12 6.73 -9.89
CA SER A 197 0.85 7.30 -10.82
C SER A 197 0.60 8.79 -11.02
N GLY A 198 1.67 9.59 -11.03
CA GLY A 198 1.60 11.05 -11.01
C GLY A 198 1.83 11.62 -9.60
N ASP A 199 1.36 12.84 -9.35
CA ASP A 199 1.79 13.57 -8.17
C ASP A 199 0.67 13.81 -7.15
N ALA A 200 1.01 13.73 -5.87
CA ALA A 200 0.15 14.11 -4.75
C ALA A 200 -1.20 13.37 -4.69
N ASN A 201 -1.27 12.15 -5.20
CA ASN A 201 -2.47 11.32 -5.08
C ASN A 201 -2.59 10.72 -3.67
N SER A 202 -3.82 10.57 -3.21
CA SER A 202 -4.13 9.97 -1.91
C SER A 202 -5.11 8.81 -2.06
N ALA A 203 -4.77 7.65 -1.52
CA ALA A 203 -5.61 6.46 -1.52
C ALA A 203 -5.78 5.90 -0.11
N SER A 204 -7.01 5.52 0.24
CA SER A 204 -7.30 4.87 1.51
C SER A 204 -8.23 3.67 1.30
N VAL A 205 -7.85 2.51 1.82
CA VAL A 205 -8.67 1.30 1.83
C VAL A 205 -8.82 0.82 3.26
N ALA A 206 -10.06 0.61 3.69
CA ALA A 206 -10.40 -0.04 4.95
C ALA A 206 -11.36 -1.22 4.68
N GLN A 207 -10.97 -2.43 5.06
CA GLN A 207 -11.75 -3.64 4.89
C GLN A 207 -11.91 -4.35 6.25
N THR A 208 -13.16 -4.52 6.65
CA THR A 208 -13.52 -5.19 7.91
C THR A 208 -14.62 -6.20 7.62
N GLY A 209 -14.28 -7.44 7.51
CA GLY A 209 -15.30 -8.43 7.15
C GLY A 209 -14.70 -9.70 6.61
N LEU A 210 -15.34 -10.24 5.57
CA LEU A 210 -14.94 -11.53 5.00
C LEU A 210 -14.86 -11.45 3.47
N SER A 211 -13.66 -11.67 2.92
CA SER A 211 -13.43 -11.80 1.48
C SER A 211 -13.82 -10.56 0.67
N ASP A 212 -13.45 -9.40 1.15
CA ASP A 212 -13.68 -8.14 0.47
C ASP A 212 -12.58 -7.84 -0.55
N LEU A 213 -12.95 -7.20 -1.67
CA LEU A 213 -12.03 -6.79 -2.71
C LEU A 213 -12.12 -5.27 -2.94
N ALA A 214 -11.03 -4.56 -2.72
CA ALA A 214 -10.90 -3.13 -2.98
C ALA A 214 -9.79 -2.86 -3.99
N GLN A 215 -10.09 -2.01 -5.00
CA GLN A 215 -9.14 -1.64 -6.03
C GLN A 215 -9.17 -0.13 -6.28
N ILE A 216 -8.03 0.53 -6.19
CA ILE A 216 -7.86 1.95 -6.48
C ILE A 216 -6.77 2.12 -7.53
N TRP A 217 -7.12 2.78 -8.65
CA TRP A 217 -6.20 3.25 -9.66
C TRP A 217 -6.31 4.76 -9.81
N GLN A 218 -5.21 5.45 -9.59
CA GLN A 218 -5.14 6.90 -9.75
C GLN A 218 -4.00 7.24 -10.72
N SER A 219 -4.35 7.87 -11.83
CA SER A 219 -3.38 8.38 -12.78
C SER A 219 -3.64 9.87 -13.06
N GLY A 220 -2.65 10.69 -12.78
CA GLY A 220 -2.77 12.15 -12.79
C GLY A 220 -2.35 12.74 -11.46
N ASN A 221 -2.76 13.97 -11.18
CA ASN A 221 -2.27 14.69 -9.99
C ASN A 221 -3.42 15.05 -9.04
N GLY A 222 -3.15 15.00 -7.75
CA GLY A 222 -4.08 15.46 -6.72
C GLY A 222 -5.35 14.62 -6.55
N GLY A 223 -5.39 13.40 -7.10
CA GLY A 223 -6.53 12.50 -6.94
C GLY A 223 -6.70 12.04 -5.49
N ALA A 224 -7.95 11.96 -5.03
CA ALA A 224 -8.30 11.43 -3.71
C ALA A 224 -9.30 10.27 -3.84
N SER A 225 -9.00 9.14 -3.23
CA SER A 225 -9.85 7.94 -3.26
C SER A 225 -9.95 7.29 -1.90
N THR A 226 -11.18 7.00 -1.47
CA THR A 226 -11.46 6.22 -0.27
C THR A 226 -12.38 5.05 -0.60
N ILE A 227 -12.03 3.86 -0.11
CA ILE A 227 -12.90 2.68 -0.12
C ILE A 227 -13.01 2.16 1.32
N SER A 228 -14.24 2.04 1.81
CA SER A 228 -14.56 1.43 3.10
C SER A 228 -15.54 0.28 2.89
N GLN A 229 -15.16 -0.92 3.28
CA GLN A 229 -16.00 -2.12 3.18
C GLN A 229 -16.15 -2.75 4.56
N ASP A 230 -17.41 -2.84 5.02
CA ASP A 230 -17.77 -3.43 6.31
C ASP A 230 -18.83 -4.53 6.08
N GLY A 231 -18.40 -5.78 6.11
CA GLY A 231 -19.25 -6.93 5.89
C GLY A 231 -18.62 -8.02 5.04
N ASP A 232 -19.40 -8.69 4.20
CA ASP A 232 -18.92 -9.91 3.55
C ASP A 232 -19.01 -9.82 2.01
N ASN A 233 -17.96 -10.29 1.32
CA ASN A 233 -17.94 -10.49 -0.14
C ASN A 233 -18.30 -9.21 -0.92
N GLN A 234 -17.77 -8.09 -0.51
CA GLN A 234 -17.98 -6.82 -1.18
C GLN A 234 -16.91 -6.58 -2.24
N TRP A 235 -17.28 -5.87 -3.31
CA TRP A 235 -16.34 -5.46 -4.34
C TRP A 235 -16.48 -3.96 -4.61
N ALA A 236 -15.40 -3.23 -4.38
CA ALA A 236 -15.28 -1.80 -4.69
C ALA A 236 -14.13 -1.54 -5.65
N GLN A 237 -14.38 -0.71 -6.65
CA GLN A 237 -13.40 -0.30 -7.63
C GLN A 237 -13.47 1.20 -7.87
N ASN A 238 -12.31 1.87 -7.85
CA ASN A 238 -12.19 3.28 -8.19
C ASN A 238 -11.08 3.48 -9.22
N ASP A 239 -11.43 4.08 -10.36
CA ASP A 239 -10.50 4.42 -11.43
C ASP A 239 -10.57 5.93 -11.69
N GLN A 240 -9.49 6.65 -11.38
CA GLN A 240 -9.39 8.10 -11.58
C GLN A 240 -8.27 8.42 -12.57
N THR A 241 -8.65 9.03 -13.68
CA THR A 241 -7.70 9.52 -14.67
C THR A 241 -7.88 11.03 -14.86
N GLY A 242 -6.80 11.79 -14.70
CA GLY A 242 -6.80 13.26 -14.72
C GLY A 242 -6.57 13.86 -13.35
N ASN A 243 -6.80 15.16 -13.20
CA ASN A 243 -6.35 15.88 -12.02
C ASN A 243 -7.50 16.19 -11.05
N ASP A 244 -7.19 16.23 -9.75
CA ASP A 244 -8.09 16.70 -8.69
C ASP A 244 -9.44 15.95 -8.63
N ASN A 245 -9.48 14.69 -9.03
CA ASN A 245 -10.66 13.85 -8.90
C ASN A 245 -10.81 13.34 -7.47
N SER A 246 -12.07 13.23 -7.00
CA SER A 246 -12.36 12.72 -5.66
C SER A 246 -13.43 11.64 -5.70
N SER A 247 -13.21 10.51 -5.05
CA SER A 247 -14.19 9.42 -4.94
C SER A 247 -14.20 8.82 -3.54
N ASP A 248 -15.41 8.58 -3.05
CA ASP A 248 -15.66 7.91 -1.77
C ASP A 248 -16.66 6.77 -1.98
N ILE A 249 -16.25 5.54 -1.68
CA ILE A 249 -17.08 4.34 -1.74
C ILE A 249 -17.20 3.75 -0.34
N SER A 250 -18.42 3.66 0.16
CA SER A 250 -18.76 3.01 1.42
C SER A 250 -19.74 1.87 1.16
N GLN A 251 -19.38 0.68 1.58
CA GLN A 251 -20.21 -0.51 1.47
C GLN A 251 -20.39 -1.18 2.82
N ALA A 252 -21.62 -1.41 3.23
CA ALA A 252 -21.94 -2.16 4.44
C ALA A 252 -22.93 -3.30 4.12
N GLY A 253 -22.71 -4.47 4.71
CA GLY A 253 -23.57 -5.64 4.53
C GLY A 253 -22.94 -6.73 3.68
N SER A 254 -23.61 -7.26 2.65
CA SER A 254 -23.05 -8.41 1.94
C SER A 254 -23.26 -8.39 0.41
N GLY A 255 -22.21 -8.79 -0.32
CA GLY A 255 -22.29 -8.98 -1.75
C GLY A 255 -22.58 -7.72 -2.57
N ASN A 256 -22.20 -6.55 -2.07
CA ASN A 256 -22.38 -5.28 -2.78
C ASN A 256 -21.27 -5.06 -3.80
N TYR A 257 -21.61 -4.41 -4.91
CA TYR A 257 -20.68 -3.97 -5.94
C TYR A 257 -20.77 -2.46 -6.12
N ALA A 258 -19.64 -1.77 -6.06
CA ALA A 258 -19.53 -0.35 -6.39
C ALA A 258 -18.37 -0.10 -7.33
N GLY A 259 -18.64 0.54 -8.47
CA GLY A 259 -17.63 0.99 -9.42
C GLY A 259 -17.72 2.48 -9.65
N VAL A 260 -16.61 3.19 -9.57
CA VAL A 260 -16.49 4.62 -9.92
C VAL A 260 -15.36 4.78 -10.94
N GLY A 261 -15.71 5.38 -12.09
CA GLY A 261 -14.74 5.79 -13.10
C GLY A 261 -14.82 7.31 -13.32
N GLN A 262 -13.74 8.02 -13.09
CA GLN A 262 -13.64 9.47 -13.30
C GLN A 262 -12.55 9.77 -14.33
N TYR A 263 -12.96 10.21 -15.52
CA TYR A 263 -12.08 10.48 -16.64
C TYR A 263 -12.17 11.96 -17.02
N GLY A 264 -11.22 12.75 -16.54
CA GLY A 264 -11.21 14.20 -16.67
C GLY A 264 -10.75 14.86 -15.37
N ASN A 265 -11.10 16.11 -15.12
CA ASN A 265 -10.57 16.83 -13.97
C ASN A 265 -11.66 17.28 -13.00
N THR A 266 -11.33 17.30 -11.73
CA THR A 266 -12.18 17.88 -10.68
C THR A 266 -13.58 17.24 -10.60
N ASN A 267 -13.65 15.94 -10.86
CA ASN A 267 -14.89 15.19 -10.69
C ASN A 267 -15.01 14.68 -9.25
N GLY A 268 -16.25 14.66 -8.73
CA GLY A 268 -16.57 14.16 -7.41
C GLY A 268 -17.60 13.04 -7.46
N SER A 269 -17.36 11.93 -6.74
CA SER A 269 -18.32 10.83 -6.64
C SER A 269 -18.41 10.30 -5.22
N THR A 270 -19.63 10.01 -4.78
CA THR A 270 -19.90 9.28 -3.53
C THR A 270 -20.84 8.12 -3.82
N VAL A 271 -20.48 6.92 -3.35
CA VAL A 271 -21.34 5.74 -3.41
C VAL A 271 -21.49 5.18 -2.00
N ASP A 272 -22.70 5.13 -1.50
CA ASP A 272 -23.03 4.57 -0.19
C ASP A 272 -24.04 3.42 -0.37
N GLN A 273 -23.62 2.21 -0.05
CA GLN A 273 -24.44 0.99 -0.16
C GLN A 273 -24.56 0.32 1.20
N SER A 274 -25.78 0.24 1.70
CA SER A 274 -26.09 -0.46 2.95
C SER A 274 -27.11 -1.56 2.70
N GLY A 275 -26.76 -2.81 3.04
CA GLY A 275 -27.62 -3.97 2.85
C GLY A 275 -26.99 -5.05 1.98
N SER A 276 -27.72 -5.62 1.04
CA SER A 276 -27.20 -6.80 0.32
C SER A 276 -27.39 -6.78 -1.18
N SER A 277 -26.40 -7.31 -1.90
CA SER A 277 -26.45 -7.53 -3.35
C SER A 277 -26.81 -6.26 -4.15
N GLN A 278 -26.30 -5.13 -3.73
CA GLN A 278 -26.51 -3.87 -4.41
C GLN A 278 -25.49 -3.67 -5.51
N TYR A 279 -25.85 -2.93 -6.54
CA TYR A 279 -24.98 -2.60 -7.65
C TYR A 279 -25.00 -1.10 -7.91
N ALA A 280 -23.86 -0.44 -7.87
CA ALA A 280 -23.70 0.95 -8.27
C ALA A 280 -22.55 1.10 -9.27
N LEU A 281 -22.81 1.81 -10.36
CA LEU A 281 -21.78 2.18 -11.34
C LEU A 281 -21.90 3.66 -11.66
N VAL A 282 -20.83 4.42 -11.40
CA VAL A 282 -20.74 5.85 -11.71
C VAL A 282 -19.62 6.06 -12.71
N LEU A 283 -19.93 6.65 -13.85
CA LEU A 283 -18.95 7.00 -14.88
C LEU A 283 -19.05 8.50 -15.17
N GLN A 284 -17.96 9.22 -14.97
CA GLN A 284 -17.89 10.67 -15.22
C GLN A 284 -16.81 10.95 -16.26
N TYR A 285 -17.26 11.32 -17.45
CA TYR A 285 -16.42 11.78 -18.55
C TYR A 285 -16.50 13.31 -18.61
N GLY A 286 -15.38 14.00 -18.72
CA GLY A 286 -15.38 15.46 -18.68
C GLY A 286 -14.96 15.99 -17.30
N SER A 287 -15.29 17.22 -17.00
CA SER A 287 -14.75 17.89 -15.80
C SER A 287 -15.83 18.54 -14.95
N ASN A 288 -15.56 18.70 -13.65
CA ASN A 288 -16.45 19.33 -12.68
C ASN A 288 -17.82 18.62 -12.54
N ASN A 289 -17.87 17.31 -12.76
CA ASN A 289 -19.08 16.53 -12.55
C ASN A 289 -19.17 16.06 -11.09
N THR A 290 -20.39 15.97 -10.58
CA THR A 290 -20.64 15.42 -9.24
C THR A 290 -21.70 14.34 -9.29
N SER A 291 -21.51 13.27 -8.53
CA SER A 291 -22.47 12.17 -8.42
C SER A 291 -22.57 11.70 -6.97
N ALA A 292 -23.81 11.49 -6.51
CA ALA A 292 -24.07 10.81 -5.25
C ALA A 292 -25.06 9.66 -5.47
N VAL A 293 -24.67 8.45 -5.06
CA VAL A 293 -25.52 7.27 -5.10
C VAL A 293 -25.67 6.71 -3.70
N THR A 294 -26.89 6.60 -3.21
CA THR A 294 -27.22 5.98 -1.92
C THR A 294 -28.21 4.84 -2.15
N GLN A 295 -27.86 3.64 -1.73
CA GLN A 295 -28.69 2.46 -1.85
C GLN A 295 -28.85 1.77 -0.49
N SER A 296 -30.09 1.49 -0.09
CA SER A 296 -30.39 0.74 1.13
C SER A 296 -31.26 -0.47 0.83
N ASP A 297 -31.29 -1.44 1.74
CA ASP A 297 -32.01 -2.71 1.67
C ASP A 297 -31.36 -3.72 0.70
N SER A 298 -32.02 -4.17 -0.38
CA SER A 298 -31.46 -5.27 -1.17
C SER A 298 -31.65 -5.16 -2.68
N SER A 299 -30.64 -5.61 -3.43
CA SER A 299 -30.71 -5.81 -4.88
C SER A 299 -31.12 -4.58 -5.69
N ASN A 300 -30.74 -3.38 -5.22
CA ASN A 300 -30.92 -2.16 -5.97
C ASN A 300 -29.80 -1.98 -7.00
N GLN A 301 -30.12 -1.34 -8.13
CA GLN A 301 -29.16 -1.08 -9.19
C GLN A 301 -29.19 0.41 -9.57
N ALA A 302 -28.03 1.05 -9.56
CA ALA A 302 -27.87 2.43 -9.96
C ALA A 302 -26.79 2.56 -11.03
N TYR A 303 -27.12 3.23 -12.11
CA TYR A 303 -26.19 3.55 -13.20
C TYR A 303 -26.20 5.06 -13.40
N VAL A 304 -25.06 5.69 -13.29
CA VAL A 304 -24.89 7.13 -13.53
C VAL A 304 -23.80 7.31 -14.58
N THR A 305 -24.14 7.99 -15.67
CA THR A 305 -23.18 8.38 -16.70
C THR A 305 -23.29 9.87 -16.95
N GLN A 306 -22.20 10.60 -16.73
CA GLN A 306 -22.09 12.03 -16.99
C GLN A 306 -21.04 12.26 -18.06
N SER A 307 -21.49 12.65 -19.26
CA SER A 307 -20.63 12.69 -20.45
C SER A 307 -20.11 14.08 -20.80
N THR A 308 -20.66 15.12 -20.16
CA THR A 308 -20.26 16.52 -20.36
C THR A 308 -19.76 17.15 -19.08
N ASN A 309 -19.42 18.44 -19.11
CA ASN A 309 -18.88 19.11 -17.92
C ASN A 309 -19.96 19.71 -17.04
N GLY A 310 -19.73 19.75 -15.73
CA GLY A 310 -20.54 20.47 -14.76
C GLY A 310 -21.88 19.82 -14.44
N ASN A 311 -22.02 18.54 -14.69
CA ASN A 311 -23.25 17.81 -14.35
C ASN A 311 -23.29 17.46 -12.86
N ALA A 312 -24.51 17.40 -12.33
CA ALA A 312 -24.79 16.94 -10.98
C ALA A 312 -25.88 15.89 -10.97
N SER A 313 -25.66 14.76 -10.33
CA SER A 313 -26.66 13.71 -10.16
C SER A 313 -26.77 13.24 -8.71
N THR A 314 -27.97 12.87 -8.31
CA THR A 314 -28.23 12.22 -7.03
C THR A 314 -29.22 11.08 -7.27
N VAL A 315 -28.84 9.88 -6.85
CA VAL A 315 -29.68 8.67 -6.89
C VAL A 315 -29.84 8.17 -5.46
N THR A 316 -31.08 8.07 -5.00
CA THR A 316 -31.40 7.48 -3.70
C THR A 316 -32.39 6.35 -3.92
N GLN A 317 -32.04 5.14 -3.54
CA GLN A 317 -32.88 3.95 -3.63
C GLN A 317 -33.06 3.32 -2.26
N SER A 318 -34.30 3.18 -1.82
CA SER A 318 -34.66 2.45 -0.61
C SER A 318 -35.70 1.36 -0.97
N GLY A 319 -35.67 0.27 -0.24
CA GLY A 319 -36.41 -0.94 -0.59
C GLY A 319 -35.63 -1.84 -1.53
N SER A 320 -36.29 -2.75 -2.20
CA SER A 320 -35.63 -3.81 -2.95
C SER A 320 -35.93 -3.77 -4.43
N LEU A 321 -34.95 -4.22 -5.25
CA LEU A 321 -35.10 -4.39 -6.70
C LEU A 321 -35.38 -3.09 -7.47
N ASN A 322 -34.97 -1.95 -6.94
CA ASN A 322 -35.09 -0.68 -7.67
C ASN A 322 -33.99 -0.55 -8.71
N VAL A 323 -34.32 0.03 -9.86
CA VAL A 323 -33.33 0.32 -10.90
C VAL A 323 -33.41 1.80 -11.24
N ALA A 324 -32.27 2.49 -11.19
CA ALA A 324 -32.11 3.87 -11.62
C ALA A 324 -31.07 3.97 -12.72
N ASN A 325 -31.34 4.75 -13.75
CA ASN A 325 -30.39 5.03 -14.82
C ASN A 325 -30.42 6.55 -15.08
N VAL A 326 -29.30 7.21 -14.85
CA VAL A 326 -29.08 8.64 -15.05
C VAL A 326 -28.05 8.85 -16.15
N VAL A 327 -28.40 9.57 -17.20
CA VAL A 327 -27.47 9.92 -18.30
C VAL A 327 -27.53 11.43 -18.51
N GLN A 328 -26.40 12.12 -18.46
CA GLN A 328 -26.27 13.58 -18.59
C GLN A 328 -25.09 13.95 -19.51
#